data_c4348952fdc190dab64bbb130c0e1a9a
#
_entry.id   c4348952fdc190dab64bbb130c0e1a9a
#
_cell.length_a   1.000
_cell.length_b   1.000
_cell.length_c   1.000
_cell.angle_alpha   90.00
_cell.angle_beta   90.00
_cell.angle_gamma   90.00
#
_symmetry.space_group_name_H-M   'P 1'
#
loop_
_entity.id
_entity.type
_entity.pdbx_description
1 polymer ?
#
loop_
_entity_poly.entity_id
_entity_poly.type
_entity_poly.pdbx_seq_one_letter_code
_entity_poly.pdbx_strand_id
1 'polypeptide(L)'
;MFRTVARHCAQAATRAATKPKAPVSAGALFANAAVRSVRHASQLARATRGLYSTAPVVRLHKGRLMSTFQRNKPHVNIGTIGHVDHGKTTLTAAITKVLASKGKAEFQDYSSIDKAPEERARGITISTAHVEYETDNRHYAHVDCPGHADYIKNMITGAAQMDGAIIVVSATDGQMPQTREHLLLAKQVGISNLVVFINKVDAIDDPEMLELVEMEMRELLSSYGFNGDDTPIVAGSALCALEGRNPELGEQAIEKLMAAVDTWIPTPVRDLDKPFLMPVEDVFSISGRGTVATGRVERGVINKGAEVEIIGFGNTTKTTITGIEMFHKELDQGQAGDNMGILLRGMKRENIRRGQVICLPGTVKSHKNFLAQFYILSKEEGGRHTPFTDNYRPQVFIRTCDITATLSHPDDPEHMVMPGDNVTLKVELVSDIALEEGQRFTIREGGKTVGTGVVAKILE
;
A
#
# COMPACT_ATOMS: atom_id res chain seq x y z
N MET A 1 -51.11 18.57 -21.37
CA MET A 1 -50.99 19.78 -22.17
C MET A 1 -49.56 19.93 -22.60
N PHE A 2 -49.35 19.81 -23.94
CA PHE A 2 -48.21 20.18 -24.77
C PHE A 2 -46.83 19.53 -24.44
N ARG A 3 -46.35 18.47 -25.10
CA ARG A 3 -46.09 18.18 -26.57
C ARG A 3 -45.50 19.37 -27.37
N THR A 4 -44.33 19.05 -27.98
CA THR A 4 -43.70 19.62 -29.15
C THR A 4 -42.61 20.66 -28.84
N VAL A 5 -41.30 20.33 -29.10
CA VAL A 5 -40.60 20.61 -30.35
C VAL A 5 -39.37 19.69 -30.44
N ALA A 6 -39.45 18.74 -31.39
CA ALA A 6 -38.32 18.06 -31.99
C ALA A 6 -38.09 18.60 -33.39
N ARG A 7 -36.89 18.46 -33.93
CA ARG A 7 -36.45 18.64 -35.33
C ARG A 7 -35.91 20.02 -35.69
N HIS A 8 -34.65 19.99 -35.96
CA HIS A 8 -33.84 20.49 -37.08
C HIS A 8 -32.39 20.58 -36.61
N CYS A 9 -31.37 19.96 -37.14
CA CYS A 9 -30.90 19.83 -38.49
C CYS A 9 -29.95 18.61 -38.61
N ALA A 10 -30.31 17.71 -39.49
CA ALA A 10 -29.36 16.92 -40.25
C ALA A 10 -29.36 17.50 -41.67
N GLN A 11 -28.20 17.71 -42.23
CA GLN A 11 -27.84 17.69 -43.65
C GLN A 11 -26.87 18.81 -44.04
N ALA A 12 -25.67 18.39 -44.40
CA ALA A 12 -24.88 18.80 -45.54
C ALA A 12 -23.48 18.22 -45.35
N ALA A 13 -23.16 17.07 -45.86
CA ALA A 13 -22.89 16.65 -47.23
C ALA A 13 -21.54 17.15 -47.77
N THR A 14 -20.63 16.18 -47.85
CA THR A 14 -19.69 15.89 -48.97
C THR A 14 -19.24 17.05 -49.86
N ARG A 15 -17.94 17.30 -49.88
CA ARG A 15 -17.13 17.59 -51.10
C ARG A 15 -15.64 17.31 -50.80
N ALA A 16 -15.13 16.24 -51.32
CA ALA A 16 -14.12 16.07 -52.40
C ALA A 16 -12.77 16.80 -52.19
N ALA A 17 -11.81 15.95 -51.91
CA ALA A 17 -10.46 15.82 -52.44
C ALA A 17 -9.85 16.96 -53.27
N THR A 18 -8.70 17.45 -52.79
CA THR A 18 -7.54 17.70 -53.66
C THR A 18 -6.27 17.70 -52.83
N LYS A 19 -5.34 16.81 -53.19
CA LYS A 19 -3.95 16.79 -52.72
C LYS A 19 -3.17 17.91 -53.45
N PRO A 20 -2.28 18.63 -52.80
CA PRO A 20 -1.18 19.30 -53.49
C PRO A 20 0.08 18.41 -53.48
N LYS A 21 0.70 18.37 -54.65
CA LYS A 21 1.96 17.72 -55.00
C LYS A 21 3.14 18.33 -54.24
N ALA A 22 4.08 17.48 -53.85
CA ALA A 22 5.40 17.84 -53.36
C ALA A 22 6.29 18.41 -54.48
N PRO A 23 7.18 19.36 -54.20
CA PRO A 23 8.27 19.72 -55.09
C PRO A 23 9.47 18.80 -54.87
N VAL A 24 10.02 18.38 -55.99
CA VAL A 24 11.21 17.54 -56.16
C VAL A 24 12.47 18.39 -56.10
N SER A 25 13.55 17.77 -55.60
CA SER A 25 14.97 18.02 -55.85
C SER A 25 15.69 19.12 -55.08
N ALA A 26 16.58 18.69 -54.21
CA ALA A 26 17.98 19.11 -54.14
C ALA A 26 18.73 18.20 -53.16
N GLY A 27 19.32 17.09 -53.65
CA GLY A 27 20.00 16.14 -52.76
C GLY A 27 20.92 15.15 -53.47
N ALA A 28 21.34 15.47 -54.70
CA ALA A 28 22.13 14.54 -55.49
C ALA A 28 23.53 15.09 -55.87
N LEU A 29 24.25 15.71 -54.90
CA LEU A 29 25.60 16.20 -55.16
C LEU A 29 26.61 15.97 -54.02
N PHE A 30 26.31 15.25 -52.94
CA PHE A 30 27.27 14.96 -51.87
C PHE A 30 27.54 13.46 -51.60
N ALA A 31 27.13 12.57 -52.49
CA ALA A 31 27.34 11.13 -52.30
C ALA A 31 28.63 10.55 -52.89
N ASN A 32 29.50 11.36 -53.56
CA ASN A 32 30.71 10.84 -54.23
C ASN A 32 32.06 11.18 -53.58
N ALA A 33 32.07 11.80 -52.42
CA ALA A 33 33.34 12.08 -51.70
C ALA A 33 33.65 11.13 -50.55
N ALA A 34 32.69 10.33 -50.04
CA ALA A 34 32.87 9.42 -48.90
C ALA A 34 33.34 8.00 -49.24
N VAL A 35 33.36 7.60 -50.51
CA VAL A 35 33.69 6.21 -50.90
C VAL A 35 35.18 6.05 -51.23
N ARG A 36 35.96 7.11 -51.32
CA ARG A 36 37.42 7.02 -51.61
C ARG A 36 38.31 6.95 -50.39
N SER A 37 37.85 7.29 -49.18
CA SER A 37 38.68 7.23 -47.96
C SER A 37 38.64 5.88 -47.21
N VAL A 38 37.72 4.99 -47.53
CA VAL A 38 37.57 3.69 -46.81
C VAL A 38 38.46 2.59 -47.45
N ARG A 39 38.99 2.77 -48.66
CA ARG A 39 39.86 1.76 -49.32
C ARG A 39 41.36 1.84 -48.98
N HIS A 40 41.81 2.90 -48.30
CA HIS A 40 43.25 3.02 -47.89
C HIS A 40 43.47 2.60 -46.43
N ALA A 41 42.42 2.47 -45.59
CA ALA A 41 42.55 2.00 -44.22
C ALA A 41 42.59 0.46 -44.09
N SER A 42 42.23 -0.30 -45.13
CA SER A 42 42.18 -1.78 -45.08
C SER A 42 43.49 -2.48 -45.48
N GLN A 43 44.49 -1.74 -45.98
CA GLN A 43 45.81 -2.32 -46.35
C GLN A 43 46.88 -2.19 -45.32
N LEU A 44 46.73 -1.29 -44.30
CA LEU A 44 47.68 -1.13 -43.19
C LEU A 44 47.35 -2.02 -41.96
N ALA A 45 46.21 -2.70 -41.94
CA ALA A 45 45.82 -3.57 -40.84
C ALA A 45 46.23 -5.05 -40.99
N ARG A 46 47.04 -5.40 -42.03
CA ARG A 46 47.48 -6.80 -42.27
C ARG A 46 48.95 -7.09 -41.88
N ALA A 47 49.69 -6.14 -41.36
CA ALA A 47 51.14 -6.32 -41.11
C ALA A 47 51.52 -6.42 -39.62
N THR A 48 50.56 -6.42 -38.66
CA THR A 48 50.86 -6.61 -37.23
C THR A 48 49.97 -7.65 -36.60
N ARG A 49 49.96 -8.89 -37.13
CA ARG A 49 49.51 -10.07 -36.43
C ARG A 49 50.70 -10.84 -35.90
N GLY A 50 51.04 -10.60 -34.70
CA GLY A 50 52.02 -11.35 -33.96
C GLY A 50 52.29 -10.69 -32.60
N LEU A 51 51.89 -11.44 -31.53
CA LEU A 51 52.20 -11.13 -30.13
C LEU A 51 51.22 -10.17 -29.40
N TYR A 52 50.00 -10.65 -29.16
CA TYR A 52 49.29 -10.30 -27.93
C TYR A 52 48.75 -11.57 -27.30
N SER A 53 49.29 -11.88 -26.13
CA SER A 53 48.82 -12.87 -25.16
C SER A 53 47.32 -12.71 -24.91
N THR A 54 46.54 -13.76 -25.10
CA THR A 54 45.13 -13.86 -24.71
C THR A 54 45.02 -13.96 -23.20
N ALA A 55 45.10 -12.82 -22.51
CA ALA A 55 44.59 -12.76 -21.14
C ALA A 55 43.04 -12.79 -21.21
N PRO A 56 42.39 -13.68 -20.44
CA PRO A 56 40.95 -13.66 -20.37
C PRO A 56 40.49 -12.33 -19.78
N VAL A 57 39.69 -11.57 -20.53
CA VAL A 57 38.97 -10.42 -19.99
C VAL A 57 37.95 -10.99 -18.99
N VAL A 58 38.33 -11.06 -17.73
CA VAL A 58 37.40 -11.28 -16.61
C VAL A 58 36.49 -10.06 -16.62
N ARG A 59 35.33 -10.19 -17.21
CA ARG A 59 34.22 -9.30 -16.96
C ARG A 59 33.86 -9.43 -15.47
N LEU A 60 34.43 -8.60 -14.66
CA LEU A 60 33.94 -8.33 -13.30
C LEU A 60 32.51 -7.84 -13.48
N HIS A 61 31.57 -8.76 -13.35
CA HIS A 61 30.23 -8.38 -12.97
C HIS A 61 30.41 -7.64 -11.63
N LYS A 62 30.24 -6.33 -11.64
CA LYS A 62 30.00 -5.57 -10.41
C LYS A 62 28.70 -6.13 -9.82
N GLY A 63 28.79 -7.23 -9.09
CA GLY A 63 27.77 -7.60 -8.14
C GLY A 63 27.61 -6.39 -7.23
N ARG A 64 26.46 -5.77 -7.27
CA ARG A 64 26.06 -4.76 -6.28
C ARG A 64 26.19 -5.49 -4.95
N LEU A 65 27.22 -5.14 -4.16
CA LEU A 65 27.32 -5.62 -2.77
C LEU A 65 26.05 -5.13 -2.09
N MET A 66 25.14 -6.05 -1.80
CA MET A 66 23.96 -5.75 -1.01
C MET A 66 24.46 -5.43 0.40
N SER A 67 24.11 -4.27 0.92
CA SER A 67 24.45 -3.90 2.28
C SER A 67 23.62 -4.75 3.24
N THR A 68 24.25 -5.24 4.30
CA THR A 68 23.54 -5.92 5.38
C THR A 68 22.79 -4.87 6.21
N PHE A 69 21.51 -5.09 6.46
CA PHE A 69 20.71 -4.21 7.30
C PHE A 69 21.13 -4.35 8.77
N GLN A 70 21.46 -3.23 9.43
CA GLN A 70 21.75 -3.20 10.87
C GLN A 70 20.60 -2.53 11.62
N ARG A 71 20.01 -3.23 12.58
CA ARG A 71 18.94 -2.71 13.44
C ARG A 71 19.51 -1.85 14.57
N ASN A 72 19.79 -0.58 14.27
CA ASN A 72 20.35 0.35 15.25
C ASN A 72 19.27 1.18 15.96
N LYS A 73 18.06 1.22 15.44
CA LYS A 73 16.91 2.00 15.94
C LYS A 73 15.65 1.15 16.01
N PRO A 74 14.70 1.49 16.90
CA PRO A 74 13.38 0.87 16.90
C PRO A 74 12.70 1.02 15.54
N HIS A 75 12.10 -0.05 15.04
CA HIS A 75 11.37 -0.07 13.78
C HIS A 75 9.87 0.12 14.00
N VAL A 76 9.28 1.08 13.28
CA VAL A 76 7.86 1.42 13.36
C VAL A 76 7.27 1.49 11.96
N ASN A 77 6.11 0.87 11.76
CA ASN A 77 5.36 0.92 10.51
C ASN A 77 4.31 2.02 10.61
N ILE A 78 4.39 3.02 9.76
CA ILE A 78 3.39 4.08 9.65
C ILE A 78 2.88 4.17 8.24
N GLY A 79 1.79 4.90 8.03
CA GLY A 79 1.35 5.15 6.66
C GLY A 79 0.44 6.35 6.56
N THR A 80 0.24 6.80 5.33
CA THR A 80 -0.68 7.88 4.98
C THR A 80 -2.05 7.34 4.61
N ILE A 81 -3.08 7.87 5.26
CA ILE A 81 -4.50 7.60 5.00
C ILE A 81 -5.26 8.92 4.80
N GLY A 82 -6.42 8.88 4.17
CA GLY A 82 -7.25 10.07 3.94
C GLY A 82 -7.87 10.07 2.54
N HIS A 83 -8.64 11.10 2.24
CA HIS A 83 -9.41 11.22 1.00
C HIS A 83 -8.51 11.23 -0.25
N VAL A 84 -9.10 10.88 -1.41
CA VAL A 84 -8.45 11.07 -2.72
C VAL A 84 -8.11 12.57 -2.92
N ASP A 85 -7.02 12.86 -3.62
CA ASP A 85 -6.55 14.23 -3.91
C ASP A 85 -6.19 15.12 -2.70
N HIS A 86 -6.20 14.61 -1.46
CA HIS A 86 -5.70 15.33 -0.29
C HIS A 86 -4.17 15.40 -0.21
N GLY A 87 -3.45 14.70 -1.11
CA GLY A 87 -2.01 14.79 -1.28
C GLY A 87 -1.20 13.82 -0.41
N LYS A 88 -1.71 12.61 -0.15
CA LYS A 88 -1.01 11.55 0.60
C LYS A 88 0.33 11.18 -0.03
N THR A 89 0.33 10.80 -1.29
CA THR A 89 1.55 10.44 -2.05
C THR A 89 2.50 11.63 -2.18
N THR A 90 1.95 12.84 -2.35
CA THR A 90 2.75 14.09 -2.35
C THR A 90 3.44 14.30 -1.00
N LEU A 91 2.74 14.03 0.12
CA LEU A 91 3.31 14.11 1.46
C LEU A 91 4.39 13.07 1.67
N THR A 92 4.16 11.84 1.24
CA THR A 92 5.16 10.75 1.30
C THR A 92 6.43 11.13 0.54
N ALA A 93 6.32 11.68 -0.67
CA ALA A 93 7.45 12.19 -1.44
C ALA A 93 8.15 13.37 -0.73
N ALA A 94 7.39 14.30 -0.12
CA ALA A 94 7.93 15.43 0.63
C ALA A 94 8.72 14.99 1.85
N ILE A 95 8.22 14.01 2.61
CA ILE A 95 8.92 13.42 3.78
C ILE A 95 10.27 12.84 3.31
N THR A 96 10.28 12.02 2.25
CA THR A 96 11.52 11.43 1.74
C THR A 96 12.50 12.48 1.27
N LYS A 97 12.03 13.56 0.62
CA LYS A 97 12.89 14.66 0.17
C LYS A 97 13.55 15.41 1.32
N VAL A 98 12.75 15.82 2.32
CA VAL A 98 13.26 16.55 3.49
C VAL A 98 14.24 15.69 4.29
N LEU A 99 13.95 14.41 4.47
CA LEU A 99 14.85 13.50 5.19
C LEU A 99 16.09 13.12 4.35
N ALA A 100 15.98 13.05 3.03
CA ALA A 100 17.12 12.81 2.14
C ALA A 100 18.14 13.96 2.19
N SER A 101 17.70 15.22 2.32
CA SER A 101 18.60 16.37 2.49
C SER A 101 19.46 16.26 3.76
N LYS A 102 18.98 15.49 4.76
CA LYS A 102 19.66 15.20 6.02
C LYS A 102 20.42 13.85 6.01
N GLY A 103 20.43 13.14 4.87
CA GLY A 103 21.06 11.82 4.74
C GLY A 103 20.33 10.68 5.46
N LYS A 104 19.03 10.85 5.75
CA LYS A 104 18.18 9.92 6.52
C LYS A 104 17.15 9.16 5.68
N ALA A 105 17.12 9.39 4.37
CA ALA A 105 16.28 8.70 3.41
C ALA A 105 16.90 8.67 2.02
N GLU A 106 16.41 7.79 1.14
CA GLU A 106 16.57 7.91 -0.30
C GLU A 106 15.35 8.66 -0.85
N PHE A 107 15.57 9.76 -1.58
CA PHE A 107 14.45 10.53 -2.14
C PHE A 107 13.65 9.69 -3.14
N GLN A 108 12.36 9.61 -2.91
CA GLN A 108 11.40 8.99 -3.80
C GLN A 108 10.47 10.07 -4.35
N ASP A 109 10.54 10.31 -5.65
CA ASP A 109 9.60 11.22 -6.30
C ASP A 109 8.22 10.59 -6.47
N TYR A 110 7.20 11.40 -6.77
CA TYR A 110 5.84 10.94 -6.98
C TYR A 110 5.75 9.77 -7.97
N SER A 111 6.50 9.84 -9.08
CA SER A 111 6.49 8.81 -10.13
C SER A 111 7.21 7.51 -9.71
N SER A 112 8.04 7.57 -8.69
CA SER A 112 8.72 6.41 -8.10
C SER A 112 7.84 5.69 -7.07
N ILE A 113 6.90 6.40 -6.45
CA ILE A 113 5.90 5.86 -5.51
C ILE A 113 4.76 5.24 -6.31
N ASP A 114 4.07 6.00 -7.15
CA ASP A 114 3.01 5.53 -8.05
C ASP A 114 3.63 4.96 -9.34
N LYS A 115 3.96 3.68 -9.31
CA LYS A 115 4.74 3.01 -10.39
C LYS A 115 3.89 2.50 -11.53
N ALA A 116 2.64 2.11 -11.26
CA ALA A 116 1.79 1.49 -12.26
C ALA A 116 1.38 2.50 -13.36
N PRO A 117 1.35 2.08 -14.64
CA PRO A 117 0.90 2.94 -15.73
C PRO A 117 -0.51 3.51 -15.52
N GLU A 118 -1.39 2.73 -14.89
CA GLU A 118 -2.76 3.16 -14.58
C GLU A 118 -2.80 4.22 -13.48
N GLU A 119 -1.95 4.12 -12.45
CA GLU A 119 -1.80 5.13 -11.39
C GLU A 119 -1.39 6.47 -11.99
N ARG A 120 -0.37 6.46 -12.84
CA ARG A 120 0.12 7.67 -13.53
C ARG A 120 -0.90 8.27 -14.48
N ALA A 121 -1.65 7.43 -15.20
CA ALA A 121 -2.65 7.89 -16.16
C ALA A 121 -3.87 8.52 -15.47
N ARG A 122 -4.24 8.03 -14.28
CA ARG A 122 -5.39 8.51 -13.51
C ARG A 122 -5.01 9.56 -12.45
N GLY A 123 -3.73 9.66 -12.08
CA GLY A 123 -3.25 10.52 -11.00
C GLY A 123 -3.70 10.07 -9.61
N ILE A 124 -4.01 8.80 -9.42
CA ILE A 124 -4.47 8.23 -8.15
C ILE A 124 -3.69 6.98 -7.80
N THR A 125 -3.37 6.80 -6.52
CA THR A 125 -2.74 5.58 -5.99
C THR A 125 -3.75 4.43 -5.99
N ILE A 126 -3.37 3.31 -6.58
CA ILE A 126 -4.17 2.07 -6.67
C ILE A 126 -3.64 1.02 -5.70
N SER A 127 -2.34 0.77 -5.75
CA SER A 127 -1.66 -0.21 -4.90
C SER A 127 -0.94 0.47 -3.75
N THR A 128 -0.76 -0.24 -2.64
CA THR A 128 0.09 0.25 -1.55
C THR A 128 1.53 0.37 -2.01
N ALA A 129 2.19 1.48 -1.66
CA ALA A 129 3.62 1.66 -1.89
C ALA A 129 4.36 1.71 -0.55
N HIS A 130 5.54 1.08 -0.52
CA HIS A 130 6.38 1.04 0.68
C HIS A 130 7.63 1.87 0.48
N VAL A 131 7.89 2.77 1.42
CA VAL A 131 9.04 3.67 1.43
C VAL A 131 9.77 3.56 2.76
N GLU A 132 11.11 3.65 2.74
CA GLU A 132 11.96 3.58 3.93
C GLU A 132 12.56 4.95 4.23
N TYR A 133 12.57 5.34 5.50
CA TYR A 133 13.33 6.48 5.99
C TYR A 133 13.58 6.38 7.50
N GLU A 134 14.41 7.26 8.01
CA GLU A 134 14.70 7.30 9.44
C GLU A 134 14.71 8.73 10.00
N THR A 135 14.42 8.84 11.29
CA THR A 135 14.67 10.02 12.11
C THR A 135 15.91 9.79 12.97
N ASP A 136 16.21 10.69 13.88
CA ASP A 136 17.28 10.46 14.86
C ASP A 136 16.94 9.31 15.81
N ASN A 137 15.65 9.12 16.09
CA ASN A 137 15.15 8.20 17.10
C ASN A 137 14.69 6.85 16.56
N ARG A 138 14.18 6.80 15.34
CA ARG A 138 13.46 5.64 14.80
C ARG A 138 13.75 5.38 13.32
N HIS A 139 13.57 4.12 12.93
CA HIS A 139 13.52 3.67 11.54
C HIS A 139 12.07 3.41 11.16
N TYR A 140 11.64 3.95 10.03
CA TYR A 140 10.26 3.85 9.57
C TYR A 140 10.13 3.07 8.26
N ALA A 141 9.18 2.15 8.23
CA ALA A 141 8.54 1.69 7.00
C ALA A 141 7.24 2.49 6.82
N HIS A 142 7.14 3.21 5.73
CA HIS A 142 5.98 4.04 5.41
C HIS A 142 5.17 3.40 4.30
N VAL A 143 3.88 3.19 4.55
CA VAL A 143 2.91 2.62 3.62
C VAL A 143 2.05 3.74 3.06
N ASP A 144 2.20 4.06 1.78
CA ASP A 144 1.31 4.99 1.10
C ASP A 144 0.04 4.25 0.64
N CYS A 145 -1.12 4.62 1.19
CA CYS A 145 -2.38 3.95 0.93
C CYS A 145 -3.22 4.66 -0.13
N PRO A 146 -3.93 3.89 -0.98
CA PRO A 146 -4.90 4.48 -1.90
C PRO A 146 -6.01 5.21 -1.14
N GLY A 147 -6.49 6.33 -1.72
CA GLY A 147 -7.58 7.11 -1.15
C GLY A 147 -8.95 6.80 -1.76
N HIS A 148 -8.98 6.24 -2.97
CA HIS A 148 -10.22 6.03 -3.71
C HIS A 148 -11.01 4.81 -3.20
N ALA A 149 -12.34 4.93 -3.11
CA ALA A 149 -13.23 3.90 -2.59
C ALA A 149 -13.12 2.55 -3.34
N ASP A 150 -12.84 2.55 -4.65
CA ASP A 150 -12.69 1.31 -5.42
C ASP A 150 -11.47 0.47 -4.98
N TYR A 151 -10.47 1.10 -4.35
CA TYR A 151 -9.23 0.45 -3.91
C TYR A 151 -9.14 0.26 -2.40
N ILE A 152 -10.28 0.37 -1.71
CA ILE A 152 -10.38 0.23 -0.26
C ILE A 152 -9.80 -1.11 0.26
N LYS A 153 -9.87 -2.17 -0.55
CA LYS A 153 -9.25 -3.47 -0.22
C LYS A 153 -7.75 -3.36 -0.01
N ASN A 154 -7.07 -2.59 -0.86
CA ASN A 154 -5.64 -2.34 -0.74
C ASN A 154 -5.35 -1.43 0.46
N MET A 155 -6.21 -0.44 0.71
CA MET A 155 -6.13 0.40 1.91
C MET A 155 -6.23 -0.43 3.20
N ILE A 156 -7.21 -1.34 3.32
CA ILE A 156 -7.37 -2.21 4.49
C ILE A 156 -6.12 -3.08 4.70
N THR A 157 -5.59 -3.65 3.62
CA THR A 157 -4.36 -4.47 3.69
C THR A 157 -3.15 -3.64 4.13
N GLY A 158 -3.00 -2.44 3.59
CA GLY A 158 -1.94 -1.52 4.01
C GLY A 158 -2.10 -1.08 5.46
N ALA A 159 -3.33 -0.70 5.86
CA ALA A 159 -3.62 -0.28 7.22
C ALA A 159 -3.33 -1.38 8.25
N ALA A 160 -3.61 -2.65 7.93
CA ALA A 160 -3.30 -3.78 8.80
C ALA A 160 -1.81 -3.96 9.09
N GLN A 161 -0.94 -3.33 8.31
CA GLN A 161 0.51 -3.37 8.51
C GLN A 161 1.05 -2.21 9.37
N MET A 162 0.23 -1.21 9.66
CA MET A 162 0.66 -0.01 10.37
C MET A 162 0.59 -0.17 11.88
N ASP A 163 1.53 0.46 12.58
CA ASP A 163 1.52 0.64 14.04
C ASP A 163 0.91 1.98 14.42
N GLY A 164 0.94 2.95 13.50
CA GLY A 164 0.35 4.26 13.59
C GLY A 164 0.08 4.83 12.20
N ALA A 165 -0.72 5.89 12.10
CA ALA A 165 -1.07 6.49 10.82
C ALA A 165 -0.95 8.02 10.83
N ILE A 166 -0.69 8.58 9.65
CA ILE A 166 -0.82 10.00 9.36
C ILE A 166 -2.09 10.19 8.54
N ILE A 167 -3.08 10.86 9.11
CA ILE A 167 -4.29 11.23 8.36
C ILE A 167 -4.07 12.55 7.64
N VAL A 168 -4.23 12.54 6.32
CA VAL A 168 -4.01 13.71 5.48
C VAL A 168 -5.34 14.32 5.07
N VAL A 169 -5.53 15.59 5.41
CA VAL A 169 -6.73 16.35 5.10
C VAL A 169 -6.34 17.61 4.36
N SER A 170 -7.06 17.95 3.29
CA SER A 170 -6.84 19.21 2.57
C SER A 170 -7.44 20.37 3.35
N ALA A 171 -6.70 21.46 3.51
CA ALA A 171 -7.17 22.67 4.14
C ALA A 171 -8.34 23.34 3.36
N THR A 172 -8.42 23.11 2.04
CA THR A 172 -9.48 23.64 1.18
C THR A 172 -10.79 22.86 1.27
N ASP A 173 -10.71 21.54 1.54
CA ASP A 173 -11.86 20.65 1.42
C ASP A 173 -12.37 20.15 2.80
N GLY A 174 -11.51 20.25 3.84
CA GLY A 174 -11.82 19.75 5.16
C GLY A 174 -11.97 18.22 5.21
N GLN A 175 -12.78 17.72 6.14
CA GLN A 175 -13.06 16.32 6.26
C GLN A 175 -14.04 15.85 5.17
N MET A 176 -13.72 14.73 4.51
CA MET A 176 -14.48 14.17 3.40
C MET A 176 -14.96 12.75 3.71
N PRO A 177 -15.93 12.17 2.99
CA PRO A 177 -16.49 10.86 3.30
C PRO A 177 -15.45 9.75 3.45
N GLN A 178 -14.42 9.73 2.61
CA GLN A 178 -13.34 8.72 2.70
C GLN A 178 -12.43 8.96 3.92
N THR A 179 -12.30 10.20 4.40
CA THR A 179 -11.60 10.48 5.66
C THR A 179 -12.26 9.77 6.82
N ARG A 180 -13.59 9.81 6.89
CA ARG A 180 -14.39 9.10 7.89
C ARG A 180 -14.24 7.58 7.79
N GLU A 181 -14.37 7.05 6.57
CA GLU A 181 -14.22 5.61 6.31
C GLU A 181 -12.82 5.11 6.69
N HIS A 182 -11.78 5.86 6.36
CA HIS A 182 -10.41 5.51 6.70
C HIS A 182 -10.14 5.54 8.20
N LEU A 183 -10.72 6.49 8.94
CA LEU A 183 -10.64 6.51 10.42
C LEU A 183 -11.32 5.30 11.03
N LEU A 184 -12.51 4.96 10.56
CA LEU A 184 -13.23 3.77 11.00
C LEU A 184 -12.39 2.51 10.77
N LEU A 185 -11.85 2.33 9.57
CA LEU A 185 -11.01 1.19 9.22
C LEU A 185 -9.72 1.13 10.02
N ALA A 186 -9.05 2.27 10.21
CA ALA A 186 -7.86 2.35 11.05
C ALA A 186 -8.14 1.88 12.49
N LYS A 187 -9.26 2.31 13.06
CA LYS A 187 -9.70 1.85 14.38
C LYS A 187 -9.96 0.35 14.43
N GLN A 188 -10.61 -0.19 13.40
CA GLN A 188 -10.96 -1.61 13.30
C GLN A 188 -9.72 -2.52 13.15
N VAL A 189 -8.72 -2.11 12.38
CA VAL A 189 -7.46 -2.87 12.27
C VAL A 189 -6.56 -2.72 13.49
N GLY A 190 -6.93 -1.86 14.45
CA GLY A 190 -6.25 -1.73 15.74
C GLY A 190 -5.24 -0.59 15.83
N ILE A 191 -5.24 0.34 14.89
CA ILE A 191 -4.45 1.57 15.01
C ILE A 191 -5.05 2.42 16.12
N SER A 192 -4.30 2.65 17.18
CA SER A 192 -4.73 3.44 18.36
C SER A 192 -4.26 4.88 18.32
N ASN A 193 -3.10 5.13 17.70
CA ASN A 193 -2.47 6.44 17.66
C ASN A 193 -2.29 6.89 16.20
N LEU A 194 -2.70 8.11 15.93
CA LEU A 194 -2.51 8.74 14.63
C LEU A 194 -2.12 10.23 14.81
N VAL A 195 -1.58 10.81 13.75
CA VAL A 195 -1.24 12.24 13.67
C VAL A 195 -2.00 12.82 12.48
N VAL A 196 -2.50 14.04 12.61
CA VAL A 196 -3.19 14.73 11.51
C VAL A 196 -2.22 15.67 10.81
N PHE A 197 -2.22 15.63 9.47
CA PHE A 197 -1.55 16.63 8.63
C PHE A 197 -2.58 17.36 7.77
N ILE A 198 -2.79 18.65 8.08
CA ILE A 198 -3.62 19.55 7.26
C ILE A 198 -2.75 20.06 6.13
N ASN A 199 -2.98 19.54 4.93
CA ASN A 199 -2.19 19.80 3.72
C ASN A 199 -2.79 20.93 2.88
N LYS A 200 -2.04 21.43 1.91
CA LYS A 200 -2.44 22.51 0.96
C LYS A 200 -2.75 23.85 1.65
N VAL A 201 -2.10 24.15 2.76
CA VAL A 201 -2.28 25.44 3.45
C VAL A 201 -1.85 26.61 2.57
N ASP A 202 -0.96 26.38 1.61
CA ASP A 202 -0.56 27.39 0.61
C ASP A 202 -1.68 27.81 -0.37
N ALA A 203 -2.81 27.12 -0.37
CA ALA A 203 -3.97 27.41 -1.21
C ALA A 203 -5.08 28.20 -0.49
N ILE A 204 -4.92 28.49 0.80
CA ILE A 204 -5.87 29.26 1.61
C ILE A 204 -5.24 30.57 2.05
N ASP A 205 -6.02 31.66 1.96
CA ASP A 205 -5.59 33.00 2.40
C ASP A 205 -6.16 33.35 3.78
N ASP A 206 -7.21 32.63 4.23
CA ASP A 206 -7.94 32.93 5.46
C ASP A 206 -7.50 31.97 6.59
N PRO A 207 -6.88 32.49 7.67
CA PRO A 207 -6.51 31.68 8.83
C PRO A 207 -7.71 31.05 9.56
N GLU A 208 -8.90 31.66 9.51
CA GLU A 208 -10.10 31.15 10.18
C GLU A 208 -10.54 29.81 9.58
N MET A 209 -10.31 29.60 8.28
CA MET A 209 -10.58 28.33 7.60
C MET A 209 -9.70 27.19 8.16
N LEU A 210 -8.45 27.49 8.50
CA LEU A 210 -7.55 26.49 9.05
C LEU A 210 -8.00 26.06 10.46
N GLU A 211 -8.40 27.05 11.30
CA GLU A 211 -8.92 26.77 12.65
C GLU A 211 -10.20 25.93 12.58
N LEU A 212 -11.09 26.23 11.62
CA LEU A 212 -12.31 25.47 11.41
C LEU A 212 -12.01 24.01 11.04
N VAL A 213 -11.10 23.77 10.09
CA VAL A 213 -10.70 22.41 9.68
C VAL A 213 -10.05 21.65 10.83
N GLU A 214 -9.23 22.33 11.65
CA GLU A 214 -8.65 21.73 12.87
C GLU A 214 -9.73 21.30 13.86
N MET A 215 -10.70 22.16 14.13
CA MET A 215 -11.82 21.88 15.04
C MET A 215 -12.67 20.70 14.54
N GLU A 216 -13.03 20.69 13.25
CA GLU A 216 -13.75 19.59 12.64
C GLU A 216 -13.00 18.25 12.77
N MET A 217 -11.67 18.28 12.59
CA MET A 217 -10.87 17.06 12.72
C MET A 217 -10.81 16.57 14.16
N ARG A 218 -10.73 17.43 15.16
CA ARG A 218 -10.76 17.05 16.58
C ARG A 218 -12.08 16.40 16.96
N GLU A 219 -13.20 17.00 16.53
CA GLU A 219 -14.54 16.45 16.74
C GLU A 219 -14.69 15.08 16.05
N LEU A 220 -14.23 14.98 14.81
CA LEU A 220 -14.28 13.74 14.05
C LEU A 220 -13.46 12.63 14.73
N LEU A 221 -12.24 12.90 15.17
CA LEU A 221 -11.41 11.95 15.89
C LEU A 221 -12.09 11.45 17.15
N SER A 222 -12.66 12.36 17.94
CA SER A 222 -13.37 12.02 19.16
C SER A 222 -14.59 11.14 18.89
N SER A 223 -15.35 11.41 17.82
CA SER A 223 -16.52 10.62 17.43
C SER A 223 -16.18 9.16 17.05
N TYR A 224 -14.97 8.93 16.51
CA TYR A 224 -14.47 7.57 16.21
C TYR A 224 -13.66 6.94 17.36
N GLY A 225 -13.67 7.59 18.54
CA GLY A 225 -13.01 7.05 19.74
C GLY A 225 -11.48 7.13 19.73
N PHE A 226 -10.92 8.08 19.02
CA PHE A 226 -9.54 8.54 19.17
C PHE A 226 -9.48 9.68 20.16
N ASN A 227 -8.29 10.01 20.67
CA ASN A 227 -8.11 11.16 21.53
C ASN A 227 -8.02 12.44 20.66
N GLY A 228 -9.17 13.06 20.38
CA GLY A 228 -9.23 14.23 19.51
C GLY A 228 -8.55 15.47 20.09
N ASP A 229 -8.61 15.64 21.42
CA ASP A 229 -8.07 16.82 22.08
C ASP A 229 -6.54 16.86 22.07
N ASP A 230 -5.89 15.72 22.37
CA ASP A 230 -4.43 15.63 22.47
C ASP A 230 -3.74 15.19 21.19
N THR A 231 -4.50 14.68 20.19
CA THR A 231 -3.91 14.24 18.91
C THR A 231 -3.16 15.39 18.24
N PRO A 232 -1.87 15.23 17.91
CA PRO A 232 -1.12 16.26 17.22
C PRO A 232 -1.70 16.55 15.84
N ILE A 233 -1.94 17.84 15.57
CA ILE A 233 -2.35 18.35 14.26
C ILE A 233 -1.26 19.29 13.77
N VAL A 234 -0.74 19.01 12.58
CA VAL A 234 0.30 19.82 11.93
C VAL A 234 -0.24 20.36 10.62
N ALA A 235 -0.16 21.66 10.42
CA ALA A 235 -0.56 22.34 9.20
C ALA A 235 0.66 22.64 8.32
N GLY A 236 0.53 22.45 7.00
CA GLY A 236 1.62 22.70 6.07
C GLY A 236 1.24 22.46 4.61
N SER A 237 2.23 22.47 3.75
CA SER A 237 2.11 22.18 2.31
C SER A 237 3.19 21.22 1.86
N ALA A 238 2.77 20.01 1.51
CA ALA A 238 3.66 19.00 0.94
C ALA A 238 4.26 19.48 -0.40
N LEU A 239 3.50 20.26 -1.17
CA LEU A 239 3.97 20.80 -2.44
C LEU A 239 5.07 21.85 -2.22
N CYS A 240 4.91 22.77 -1.27
CA CYS A 240 5.94 23.74 -0.90
C CYS A 240 7.24 23.04 -0.47
N ALA A 241 7.16 21.96 0.29
CA ALA A 241 8.31 21.16 0.68
C ALA A 241 9.00 20.51 -0.54
N LEU A 242 8.22 19.96 -1.49
CA LEU A 242 8.75 19.38 -2.72
C LEU A 242 9.38 20.43 -3.65
N GLU A 243 8.82 21.62 -3.73
CA GLU A 243 9.37 22.68 -4.59
C GLU A 243 10.47 23.52 -3.90
N GLY A 244 10.63 23.37 -2.57
CA GLY A 244 11.60 24.14 -1.79
C GLY A 244 11.21 25.61 -1.65
N ARG A 245 9.92 25.93 -1.71
CA ARG A 245 9.36 27.27 -1.51
C ARG A 245 8.67 27.34 -0.15
N ASN A 246 8.56 28.55 0.41
CA ASN A 246 7.95 28.81 1.71
C ASN A 246 8.40 27.79 2.79
N PRO A 247 9.61 27.92 3.32
CA PRO A 247 10.17 26.92 4.25
C PRO A 247 9.32 26.63 5.48
N GLU A 248 8.55 27.63 5.97
CA GLU A 248 7.70 27.49 7.15
C GLU A 248 6.54 26.51 6.92
N LEU A 249 5.85 26.63 5.79
CA LEU A 249 4.77 25.74 5.38
C LEU A 249 5.27 24.44 4.77
N GLY A 250 6.48 24.45 4.21
CA GLY A 250 7.11 23.31 3.55
C GLY A 250 7.98 22.48 4.49
N GLU A 251 9.29 22.67 4.41
CA GLU A 251 10.29 21.85 5.09
C GLU A 251 10.09 21.79 6.61
N GLN A 252 9.88 22.94 7.26
CA GLN A 252 9.70 23.00 8.72
C GLN A 252 8.39 22.32 9.17
N ALA A 253 7.32 22.40 8.37
CA ALA A 253 6.08 21.69 8.67
C ALA A 253 6.27 20.17 8.61
N ILE A 254 7.03 19.67 7.62
CA ILE A 254 7.39 18.24 7.53
C ILE A 254 8.25 17.81 8.73
N GLU A 255 9.20 18.64 9.15
CA GLU A 255 10.02 18.36 10.34
C GLU A 255 9.16 18.30 11.61
N LYS A 256 8.22 19.24 11.79
CA LYS A 256 7.26 19.22 12.90
C LYS A 256 6.38 17.97 12.87
N LEU A 257 5.92 17.57 11.67
CA LEU A 257 5.15 16.35 11.52
C LEU A 257 5.96 15.13 11.96
N MET A 258 7.20 14.98 11.52
CA MET A 258 8.03 13.84 11.89
C MET A 258 8.38 13.83 13.39
N ALA A 259 8.59 15.01 14.00
CA ALA A 259 8.77 15.13 15.45
C ALA A 259 7.49 14.72 16.22
N ALA A 260 6.31 15.10 15.72
CA ALA A 260 5.04 14.67 16.29
C ALA A 260 4.84 13.15 16.17
N VAL A 261 5.17 12.56 15.04
CA VAL A 261 5.14 11.10 14.82
C VAL A 261 6.09 10.38 15.77
N ASP A 262 7.33 10.87 15.92
CA ASP A 262 8.32 10.29 16.83
C ASP A 262 7.87 10.28 18.30
N THR A 263 7.16 11.30 18.74
CA THR A 263 6.75 11.47 20.14
C THR A 263 5.39 10.85 20.46
N TRP A 264 4.44 10.95 19.54
CA TRP A 264 3.04 10.57 19.78
C TRP A 264 2.74 9.09 19.49
N ILE A 265 3.34 8.52 18.43
CA ILE A 265 3.13 7.11 18.12
C ILE A 265 4.04 6.27 19.02
N PRO A 266 3.49 5.38 19.87
CA PRO A 266 4.32 4.57 20.75
C PRO A 266 5.14 3.55 19.97
N THR A 267 6.31 3.19 20.51
CA THR A 267 7.06 2.05 19.96
C THR A 267 6.28 0.76 20.25
N PRO A 268 5.89 -0.01 19.22
CA PRO A 268 5.06 -1.17 19.43
C PRO A 268 5.81 -2.29 20.13
N VAL A 269 5.13 -2.99 21.02
CA VAL A 269 5.63 -4.24 21.62
C VAL A 269 5.52 -5.36 20.58
N ARG A 270 6.61 -6.08 20.35
CA ARG A 270 6.68 -7.17 19.37
C ARG A 270 6.69 -8.53 20.01
N ASP A 271 5.82 -9.42 19.57
CA ASP A 271 5.74 -10.81 20.01
C ASP A 271 6.85 -11.66 19.36
N LEU A 272 8.06 -11.58 19.87
CA LEU A 272 9.22 -12.29 19.31
C LEU A 272 9.26 -13.79 19.71
N ASP A 273 8.69 -14.13 20.86
CA ASP A 273 8.73 -15.49 21.43
C ASP A 273 7.68 -16.43 20.84
N LYS A 274 6.67 -15.89 20.14
CA LYS A 274 5.65 -16.70 19.47
C LYS A 274 6.19 -17.33 18.18
N PRO A 275 5.60 -18.46 17.72
CA PRO A 275 5.94 -19.02 16.42
C PRO A 275 5.77 -18.01 15.29
N PHE A 276 6.73 -17.98 14.36
CA PHE A 276 6.72 -17.06 13.22
C PHE A 276 5.44 -17.16 12.39
N LEU A 277 4.92 -15.99 12.03
CA LEU A 277 3.76 -15.85 11.17
C LEU A 277 3.86 -14.55 10.36
N MET A 278 3.70 -14.67 9.03
CA MET A 278 3.69 -13.57 8.08
C MET A 278 2.54 -13.73 7.08
N PRO A 279 1.51 -12.89 7.10
CA PRO A 279 0.50 -12.84 6.05
C PRO A 279 1.12 -12.39 4.72
N VAL A 280 0.75 -13.05 3.62
CA VAL A 280 1.20 -12.68 2.27
C VAL A 280 0.39 -11.49 1.77
N GLU A 281 1.09 -10.42 1.43
CA GLU A 281 0.52 -9.20 0.84
C GLU A 281 0.60 -9.24 -0.67
N ASP A 282 1.81 -9.51 -1.21
CA ASP A 282 2.02 -9.58 -2.65
C ASP A 282 3.04 -10.66 -3.00
N VAL A 283 3.06 -11.06 -4.28
CA VAL A 283 3.93 -12.12 -4.78
C VAL A 283 4.58 -11.70 -6.08
N PHE A 284 5.90 -11.70 -6.10
CA PHE A 284 6.71 -11.31 -7.24
C PHE A 284 7.52 -12.49 -7.78
N SER A 285 7.76 -12.50 -9.09
CA SER A 285 8.70 -13.40 -9.72
C SER A 285 9.92 -12.61 -10.16
N ILE A 286 11.07 -12.91 -9.59
CA ILE A 286 12.34 -12.24 -9.92
C ILE A 286 13.16 -13.16 -10.81
N SER A 287 13.46 -12.71 -12.04
CA SER A 287 14.27 -13.46 -12.99
C SER A 287 15.62 -13.85 -12.40
N GLY A 288 15.95 -15.15 -12.41
CA GLY A 288 17.19 -15.69 -11.87
C GLY A 288 17.24 -15.88 -10.34
N ARG A 289 16.25 -15.38 -9.58
CA ARG A 289 16.17 -15.53 -8.12
C ARG A 289 15.02 -16.42 -7.66
N GLY A 290 13.87 -16.37 -8.34
CA GLY A 290 12.69 -17.17 -8.03
C GLY A 290 11.49 -16.34 -7.57
N THR A 291 10.61 -16.97 -6.81
CA THR A 291 9.39 -16.35 -6.28
C THR A 291 9.67 -15.72 -4.90
N VAL A 292 9.25 -14.48 -4.76
CA VAL A 292 9.33 -13.69 -3.53
C VAL A 292 7.90 -13.40 -3.06
N ALA A 293 7.60 -13.75 -1.82
CA ALA A 293 6.39 -13.32 -1.14
C ALA A 293 6.72 -12.18 -0.18
N THR A 294 5.96 -11.10 -0.25
CA THR A 294 6.12 -9.95 0.65
C THR A 294 5.02 -9.89 1.69
N GLY A 295 5.33 -9.30 2.82
CA GLY A 295 4.38 -9.06 3.89
C GLY A 295 5.06 -8.51 5.15
N ARG A 296 4.25 -8.10 6.11
CA ARG A 296 4.69 -7.74 7.44
C ARG A 296 4.71 -8.97 8.34
N VAL A 297 5.78 -9.17 9.07
CA VAL A 297 5.83 -10.22 10.10
C VAL A 297 4.91 -9.84 11.26
N GLU A 298 3.88 -10.64 11.49
CA GLU A 298 2.90 -10.40 12.56
C GLU A 298 3.50 -10.76 13.93
N ARG A 299 4.21 -11.90 13.99
CA ARG A 299 4.84 -12.39 15.21
C ARG A 299 6.01 -13.33 14.92
N GLY A 300 6.85 -13.52 15.92
CA GLY A 300 7.96 -14.46 15.92
C GLY A 300 9.18 -13.98 15.17
N VAL A 301 10.10 -14.90 14.99
CA VAL A 301 11.41 -14.69 14.35
C VAL A 301 11.66 -15.81 13.36
N ILE A 302 12.29 -15.51 12.23
CA ILE A 302 12.63 -16.47 11.18
C ILE A 302 14.03 -16.23 10.64
N ASN A 303 14.78 -17.32 10.40
CA ASN A 303 16.13 -17.26 9.84
C ASN A 303 16.15 -17.73 8.38
N LYS A 304 17.09 -17.22 7.63
CA LYS A 304 17.42 -17.76 6.31
C LYS A 304 17.75 -19.27 6.42
N GLY A 305 17.20 -20.08 5.53
CA GLY A 305 17.34 -21.53 5.54
C GLY A 305 16.27 -22.28 6.31
N ALA A 306 15.39 -21.60 7.02
CA ALA A 306 14.30 -22.25 7.77
C ALA A 306 13.26 -22.88 6.82
N GLU A 307 12.66 -23.98 7.28
CA GLU A 307 11.49 -24.57 6.65
C GLU A 307 10.23 -23.85 7.10
N VAL A 308 9.33 -23.60 6.15
CA VAL A 308 8.04 -22.91 6.37
C VAL A 308 6.92 -23.61 5.64
N GLU A 309 5.71 -23.40 6.13
CA GLU A 309 4.46 -23.77 5.47
C GLU A 309 3.72 -22.53 4.97
N ILE A 310 3.14 -22.65 3.78
CA ILE A 310 2.23 -21.66 3.19
C ILE A 310 0.83 -22.24 3.28
N ILE A 311 -0.05 -21.58 4.01
CA ILE A 311 -1.38 -22.09 4.37
C ILE A 311 -2.45 -21.13 3.88
N GLY A 312 -3.54 -21.67 3.37
CA GLY A 312 -4.77 -20.96 3.01
C GLY A 312 -5.34 -21.39 1.67
N PHE A 313 -6.63 -21.17 1.49
CA PHE A 313 -7.43 -21.54 0.33
C PHE A 313 -7.41 -23.02 0.00
N GLY A 314 -7.48 -23.87 1.05
CA GLY A 314 -7.48 -25.34 0.92
C GLY A 314 -6.12 -25.95 0.57
N ASN A 315 -5.06 -25.15 0.52
CA ASN A 315 -3.71 -25.60 0.18
C ASN A 315 -2.76 -25.41 1.34
N THR A 316 -1.92 -26.41 1.58
CA THR A 316 -0.76 -26.33 2.47
C THR A 316 0.46 -26.79 1.70
N THR A 317 1.45 -25.92 1.59
CA THR A 317 2.68 -26.22 0.83
C THR A 317 3.90 -25.95 1.70
N LYS A 318 4.79 -26.93 1.82
CA LYS A 318 6.08 -26.79 2.52
C LYS A 318 7.16 -26.29 1.58
N THR A 319 7.98 -25.38 2.07
CA THR A 319 9.11 -24.84 1.32
C THR A 319 10.22 -24.38 2.27
N THR A 320 11.35 -23.97 1.71
CA THR A 320 12.50 -23.45 2.46
C THR A 320 12.76 -22.00 2.05
N ILE A 321 13.07 -21.15 3.01
CA ILE A 321 13.49 -19.77 2.79
C ILE A 321 14.93 -19.74 2.26
N THR A 322 15.17 -19.20 1.08
CA THR A 322 16.50 -19.06 0.49
C THR A 322 17.14 -17.70 0.71
N GLY A 323 16.31 -16.68 0.99
CA GLY A 323 16.76 -15.33 1.28
C GLY A 323 15.67 -14.51 1.94
N ILE A 324 16.06 -13.52 2.72
CA ILE A 324 15.19 -12.53 3.35
C ILE A 324 15.72 -11.16 2.94
N GLU A 325 14.85 -10.29 2.46
CA GLU A 325 15.22 -8.94 2.04
C GLU A 325 14.23 -7.92 2.63
N MET A 326 14.74 -6.79 3.07
CA MET A 326 13.95 -5.63 3.49
C MET A 326 14.55 -4.38 2.83
N PHE A 327 13.75 -3.63 2.06
CA PHE A 327 14.19 -2.42 1.36
C PHE A 327 15.50 -2.62 0.55
N HIS A 328 15.56 -3.72 -0.24
CA HIS A 328 16.74 -4.11 -1.05
C HIS A 328 18.02 -4.42 -0.26
N LYS A 329 17.93 -4.61 1.05
CA LYS A 329 19.03 -5.05 1.92
C LYS A 329 18.79 -6.50 2.35
N GLU A 330 19.83 -7.34 2.29
CA GLU A 330 19.71 -8.72 2.78
C GLU A 330 19.69 -8.76 4.31
N LEU A 331 18.86 -9.67 4.83
CA LEU A 331 18.75 -9.99 6.25
C LEU A 331 19.09 -11.46 6.47
N ASP A 332 19.81 -11.76 7.53
CA ASP A 332 20.00 -13.13 8.00
C ASP A 332 18.77 -13.61 8.79
N GLN A 333 18.07 -12.68 9.42
CA GLN A 333 16.92 -12.93 10.29
C GLN A 333 15.85 -11.87 10.12
N GLY A 334 14.58 -12.31 9.93
CA GLY A 334 13.38 -11.48 10.00
C GLY A 334 12.68 -11.63 11.35
N GLN A 335 12.07 -10.58 11.87
CA GLN A 335 11.37 -10.57 13.16
C GLN A 335 10.05 -9.83 13.09
N ALA A 336 9.20 -10.04 14.11
CA ALA A 336 7.91 -9.35 14.24
C ALA A 336 8.03 -7.84 14.03
N GLY A 337 7.19 -7.31 13.15
CA GLY A 337 7.17 -5.91 12.74
C GLY A 337 7.94 -5.59 11.46
N ASP A 338 8.84 -6.46 10.98
CA ASP A 338 9.58 -6.23 9.74
C ASP A 338 8.64 -6.37 8.52
N ASN A 339 8.73 -5.42 7.58
CA ASN A 339 8.14 -5.54 6.25
C ASN A 339 9.19 -6.13 5.32
N MET A 340 9.04 -7.39 4.97
CA MET A 340 10.10 -8.11 4.26
C MET A 340 9.59 -8.94 3.09
N GLY A 341 10.49 -9.21 2.16
CA GLY A 341 10.32 -10.18 1.09
C GLY A 341 11.08 -11.46 1.40
N ILE A 342 10.38 -12.59 1.30
CA ILE A 342 10.94 -13.92 1.52
C ILE A 342 11.09 -14.63 0.17
N LEU A 343 12.32 -15.05 -0.16
CA LEU A 343 12.59 -15.89 -1.32
C LEU A 343 12.30 -17.34 -0.97
N LEU A 344 11.47 -17.98 -1.78
CA LEU A 344 10.96 -19.32 -1.54
C LEU A 344 11.54 -20.33 -2.55
N ARG A 345 12.06 -21.45 -2.06
CA ARG A 345 12.69 -22.46 -2.90
C ARG A 345 11.67 -23.24 -3.72
N GLY A 346 11.86 -23.33 -5.04
CA GLY A 346 11.07 -24.20 -5.90
C GLY A 346 9.60 -23.83 -6.06
N MET A 347 9.18 -22.67 -5.56
CA MET A 347 7.82 -22.18 -5.63
C MET A 347 7.60 -21.40 -6.92
N LYS A 348 6.46 -21.64 -7.57
CA LYS A 348 5.98 -20.81 -8.69
C LYS A 348 5.03 -19.74 -8.17
N ARG A 349 4.99 -18.59 -8.85
CA ARG A 349 4.12 -17.48 -8.48
C ARG A 349 2.64 -17.90 -8.41
N GLU A 350 2.21 -18.78 -9.31
CA GLU A 350 0.81 -19.24 -9.40
C GLU A 350 0.37 -20.07 -8.16
N ASN A 351 1.31 -20.60 -7.39
CA ASN A 351 1.04 -21.43 -6.21
C ASN A 351 0.91 -20.61 -4.92
N ILE A 352 1.20 -19.32 -4.99
CA ILE A 352 1.13 -18.41 -3.84
C ILE A 352 0.28 -17.22 -4.24
N ARG A 353 -0.59 -16.80 -3.34
CA ARG A 353 -1.41 -15.60 -3.54
C ARG A 353 -1.62 -14.82 -2.27
N ARG A 354 -1.97 -13.56 -2.41
CA ARG A 354 -2.39 -12.69 -1.30
C ARG A 354 -3.48 -13.38 -0.46
N GLY A 355 -3.40 -13.20 0.85
CA GLY A 355 -4.33 -13.78 1.81
C GLY A 355 -3.92 -15.14 2.36
N GLN A 356 -2.89 -15.79 1.80
CA GLN A 356 -2.23 -16.92 2.45
C GLN A 356 -1.31 -16.43 3.58
N VAL A 357 -0.89 -17.37 4.41
CA VAL A 357 0.02 -17.10 5.54
C VAL A 357 1.23 -17.99 5.43
N ILE A 358 2.41 -17.43 5.65
CA ILE A 358 3.67 -18.15 5.79
C ILE A 358 3.96 -18.31 7.28
N CYS A 359 4.13 -19.53 7.76
CA CYS A 359 4.35 -19.82 9.16
C CYS A 359 5.35 -20.98 9.36
N LEU A 360 5.78 -21.20 10.60
CA LEU A 360 6.52 -22.41 10.95
C LEU A 360 5.62 -23.64 10.79
N PRO A 361 6.17 -24.79 10.36
CA PRO A 361 5.40 -26.00 10.12
C PRO A 361 4.56 -26.42 11.34
N GLY A 362 3.27 -26.69 11.11
CA GLY A 362 2.35 -27.20 12.12
C GLY A 362 1.89 -26.19 13.19
N THR A 363 2.23 -24.90 13.08
CA THR A 363 1.88 -23.89 14.09
C THR A 363 0.54 -23.19 13.82
N VAL A 364 0.07 -23.21 12.58
CA VAL A 364 -1.21 -22.59 12.17
C VAL A 364 -2.02 -23.64 11.39
N LYS A 365 -3.33 -23.56 11.50
CA LYS A 365 -4.25 -24.41 10.74
C LYS A 365 -5.21 -23.55 9.89
N SER A 366 -5.69 -24.12 8.80
CA SER A 366 -6.75 -23.51 8.01
C SER A 366 -8.12 -23.97 8.47
N HIS A 367 -9.07 -23.06 8.51
CA HIS A 367 -10.43 -23.35 8.94
C HIS A 367 -11.43 -22.65 8.00
N LYS A 368 -12.60 -23.24 7.89
CA LYS A 368 -13.71 -22.75 7.06
C LYS A 368 -14.86 -22.21 7.90
N ASN A 369 -15.11 -22.82 9.06
CA ASN A 369 -16.26 -22.55 9.90
C ASN A 369 -15.82 -22.03 11.28
N PHE A 370 -16.48 -20.99 11.75
CA PHE A 370 -16.24 -20.44 13.08
C PHE A 370 -17.44 -19.69 13.63
N LEU A 371 -17.50 -19.51 14.94
CA LEU A 371 -18.37 -18.55 15.60
C LEU A 371 -17.64 -17.24 15.80
N ALA A 372 -18.31 -16.14 15.58
CA ALA A 372 -17.75 -14.82 15.80
C ALA A 372 -18.74 -13.90 16.49
N GLN A 373 -18.20 -13.02 17.33
CA GLN A 373 -18.93 -11.88 17.85
C GLN A 373 -18.82 -10.74 16.85
N PHE A 374 -19.98 -10.20 16.46
CA PHE A 374 -20.08 -9.09 15.51
C PHE A 374 -20.65 -7.86 16.19
N TYR A 375 -20.16 -6.73 15.74
CA TYR A 375 -20.82 -5.44 15.87
C TYR A 375 -21.23 -4.98 14.45
N ILE A 376 -22.51 -4.81 14.25
CA ILE A 376 -23.06 -4.35 12.96
C ILE A 376 -23.16 -2.84 13.02
N LEU A 377 -22.44 -2.14 12.13
CA LEU A 377 -22.43 -0.68 12.11
C LEU A 377 -23.82 -0.10 11.88
N SER A 378 -24.18 0.91 12.66
CA SER A 378 -25.40 1.67 12.49
C SER A 378 -25.37 2.51 11.21
N LYS A 379 -26.55 3.04 10.83
CA LYS A 379 -26.67 3.96 9.69
C LYS A 379 -25.83 5.22 9.89
N GLU A 380 -25.76 5.73 11.10
CA GLU A 380 -25.01 6.94 11.48
C GLU A 380 -23.51 6.74 11.35
N GLU A 381 -23.03 5.53 11.63
CA GLU A 381 -21.65 5.11 11.45
C GLU A 381 -21.28 4.77 9.99
N GLY A 382 -22.20 4.97 9.04
CA GLY A 382 -22.01 4.66 7.62
C GLY A 382 -22.29 3.21 7.22
N GLY A 383 -22.84 2.41 8.15
CA GLY A 383 -23.20 1.02 7.95
C GLY A 383 -24.47 0.80 7.12
N ARG A 384 -25.13 -0.31 7.34
CA ARG A 384 -26.39 -0.69 6.66
C ARG A 384 -27.57 0.16 7.14
N HIS A 385 -28.59 0.24 6.29
CA HIS A 385 -29.88 0.86 6.62
C HIS A 385 -30.99 -0.18 6.86
N THR A 386 -30.75 -1.42 6.43
CA THR A 386 -31.74 -2.50 6.47
C THR A 386 -31.19 -3.67 7.28
N PRO A 387 -32.02 -4.36 8.02
CA PRO A 387 -31.63 -5.60 8.69
C PRO A 387 -31.27 -6.69 7.67
N PHE A 388 -30.66 -7.76 8.17
CA PHE A 388 -30.46 -8.98 7.41
C PHE A 388 -30.81 -10.20 8.24
N THR A 389 -31.12 -11.31 7.56
CA THR A 389 -31.40 -12.60 8.14
C THR A 389 -30.38 -13.63 7.71
N ASP A 390 -30.58 -14.88 8.03
CA ASP A 390 -29.75 -16.01 7.64
C ASP A 390 -29.37 -16.01 6.15
N ASN A 391 -28.26 -16.63 5.84
CA ASN A 391 -27.67 -16.70 4.50
C ASN A 391 -27.21 -15.34 3.92
N TYR A 392 -27.00 -14.35 4.76
CA TYR A 392 -26.35 -13.11 4.35
C TYR A 392 -24.91 -13.36 3.92
N ARG A 393 -24.50 -12.80 2.75
CA ARG A 393 -23.22 -13.09 2.12
C ARG A 393 -22.35 -11.85 1.90
N PRO A 394 -21.72 -11.32 2.94
CA PRO A 394 -20.76 -10.23 2.81
C PRO A 394 -19.37 -10.73 2.40
N GLN A 395 -18.48 -9.77 2.09
CA GLN A 395 -17.06 -10.02 2.04
C GLN A 395 -16.45 -9.84 3.43
N VAL A 396 -15.64 -10.80 3.85
CA VAL A 396 -14.90 -10.79 5.12
C VAL A 396 -13.45 -10.50 4.83
N PHE A 397 -12.88 -9.55 5.56
CA PHE A 397 -11.47 -9.15 5.47
C PHE A 397 -10.77 -9.57 6.74
N ILE A 398 -9.85 -10.51 6.60
CA ILE A 398 -9.07 -11.08 7.69
C ILE A 398 -7.58 -11.00 7.31
N ARG A 399 -6.75 -10.26 8.06
CA ARG A 399 -5.37 -9.97 7.67
C ARG A 399 -5.29 -9.38 6.26
N THR A 400 -4.58 -10.04 5.36
CA THR A 400 -4.47 -9.67 3.93
C THR A 400 -5.50 -10.37 3.03
N CYS A 401 -6.33 -11.27 3.60
CA CYS A 401 -7.32 -12.05 2.87
C CYS A 401 -8.66 -11.31 2.75
N ASP A 402 -9.24 -11.32 1.56
CA ASP A 402 -10.62 -10.95 1.31
C ASP A 402 -11.38 -12.17 0.75
N ILE A 403 -12.42 -12.60 1.47
CA ILE A 403 -13.16 -13.82 1.16
C ILE A 403 -14.66 -13.64 1.42
N THR A 404 -15.48 -14.23 0.57
CA THR A 404 -16.93 -14.26 0.81
C THR A 404 -17.26 -15.25 1.91
N ALA A 405 -18.14 -14.86 2.81
CA ALA A 405 -18.69 -15.72 3.85
C ALA A 405 -20.22 -15.75 3.79
N THR A 406 -20.79 -16.83 4.30
CA THR A 406 -22.22 -16.92 4.61
C THR A 406 -22.35 -16.79 6.13
N LEU A 407 -23.19 -15.85 6.55
CA LEU A 407 -23.52 -15.62 7.96
C LEU A 407 -24.87 -16.24 8.29
N SER A 408 -24.96 -16.91 9.44
CA SER A 408 -26.19 -17.48 9.96
C SER A 408 -26.24 -17.36 11.49
N HIS A 409 -27.45 -17.23 12.04
CA HIS A 409 -27.61 -17.28 13.49
C HIS A 409 -27.46 -18.73 13.97
N PRO A 410 -26.69 -19.00 15.06
CA PRO A 410 -26.41 -20.37 15.49
C PRO A 410 -27.66 -21.16 15.95
N ASP A 411 -28.62 -20.48 16.54
CA ASP A 411 -29.76 -21.10 17.21
C ASP A 411 -31.13 -20.74 16.61
N ASP A 412 -31.23 -19.64 15.86
CA ASP A 412 -32.50 -19.11 15.33
C ASP A 412 -32.32 -18.60 13.88
N PRO A 413 -32.70 -19.42 12.88
CA PRO A 413 -32.59 -19.03 11.47
C PRO A 413 -33.48 -17.84 11.06
N GLU A 414 -34.53 -17.54 11.82
CA GLU A 414 -35.42 -16.41 11.54
C GLU A 414 -35.00 -15.13 12.23
N HIS A 415 -33.90 -15.19 13.01
CA HIS A 415 -33.37 -14.03 13.71
C HIS A 415 -32.99 -12.91 12.75
N MET A 416 -33.55 -11.74 13.00
CA MET A 416 -33.26 -10.53 12.21
C MET A 416 -32.22 -9.69 12.90
N VAL A 417 -31.06 -9.57 12.28
CA VAL A 417 -29.93 -8.75 12.78
C VAL A 417 -30.11 -7.32 12.32
N MET A 418 -30.18 -6.39 13.28
CA MET A 418 -30.40 -4.96 13.05
C MET A 418 -29.07 -4.19 12.97
N PRO A 419 -29.01 -3.07 12.23
CA PRO A 419 -27.92 -2.12 12.34
C PRO A 419 -27.77 -1.61 13.80
N GLY A 420 -26.55 -1.64 14.33
CA GLY A 420 -26.25 -1.30 15.73
C GLY A 420 -26.18 -2.50 16.69
N ASP A 421 -26.55 -3.70 16.25
CA ASP A 421 -26.55 -4.88 17.09
C ASP A 421 -25.16 -5.44 17.37
N ASN A 422 -25.03 -5.98 18.59
CA ASN A 422 -23.95 -6.90 18.96
C ASN A 422 -24.52 -8.33 18.95
N VAL A 423 -24.03 -9.16 18.05
CA VAL A 423 -24.58 -10.50 17.83
C VAL A 423 -23.50 -11.55 17.63
N THR A 424 -23.76 -12.78 18.08
CA THR A 424 -22.89 -13.91 17.77
C THR A 424 -23.46 -14.65 16.56
N LEU A 425 -22.67 -14.77 15.50
CA LEU A 425 -23.05 -15.45 14.27
C LEU A 425 -22.09 -16.59 13.94
N LYS A 426 -22.61 -17.61 13.30
CA LYS A 426 -21.84 -18.64 12.62
C LYS A 426 -21.40 -18.10 11.26
N VAL A 427 -20.12 -18.26 10.97
CA VAL A 427 -19.50 -17.84 9.72
C VAL A 427 -19.05 -19.07 8.96
N GLU A 428 -19.49 -19.22 7.72
CA GLU A 428 -18.98 -20.22 6.79
C GLU A 428 -18.29 -19.51 5.62
N LEU A 429 -16.97 -19.70 5.50
CA LEU A 429 -16.16 -19.14 4.42
C LEU A 429 -16.30 -19.99 3.15
N VAL A 430 -16.12 -19.38 1.98
CA VAL A 430 -16.11 -20.11 0.69
C VAL A 430 -14.91 -21.08 0.61
N SER A 431 -13.79 -20.72 1.20
CA SER A 431 -12.56 -21.55 1.25
C SER A 431 -11.91 -21.47 2.63
N ASP A 432 -11.11 -22.45 2.96
CA ASP A 432 -10.34 -22.48 4.19
C ASP A 432 -9.26 -21.40 4.17
N ILE A 433 -9.11 -20.68 5.25
CA ILE A 433 -8.03 -19.71 5.45
C ILE A 433 -7.36 -19.95 6.81
N ALA A 434 -6.16 -19.40 6.97
CA ALA A 434 -5.46 -19.43 8.25
C ALA A 434 -6.21 -18.57 9.27
N LEU A 435 -6.78 -19.21 10.29
CA LEU A 435 -7.60 -18.57 11.32
C LEU A 435 -7.11 -18.92 12.72
N GLU A 436 -7.27 -17.98 13.65
CA GLU A 436 -7.00 -18.15 15.07
C GLU A 436 -8.12 -17.49 15.90
N GLU A 437 -8.38 -18.03 17.08
CA GLU A 437 -9.32 -17.42 18.03
C GLU A 437 -8.80 -16.07 18.51
N GLY A 438 -9.70 -15.13 18.74
CA GLY A 438 -9.38 -13.75 19.09
C GLY A 438 -8.99 -12.87 17.91
N GLN A 439 -8.94 -13.40 16.69
CA GLN A 439 -8.59 -12.63 15.50
C GLN A 439 -9.71 -11.70 15.09
N ARG A 440 -9.38 -10.42 14.85
CA ARG A 440 -10.32 -9.41 14.36
C ARG A 440 -10.49 -9.51 12.85
N PHE A 441 -11.66 -9.13 12.39
CA PHE A 441 -11.98 -9.04 10.98
C PHE A 441 -13.05 -7.98 10.72
N THR A 442 -13.20 -7.58 9.47
CA THR A 442 -14.16 -6.58 9.00
C THR A 442 -15.05 -7.20 7.95
N ILE A 443 -16.36 -6.87 7.96
CA ILE A 443 -17.29 -7.28 6.92
C ILE A 443 -17.72 -6.09 6.06
N ARG A 444 -17.79 -6.32 4.74
CA ARG A 444 -18.12 -5.30 3.74
C ARG A 444 -19.17 -5.80 2.77
N GLU A 445 -20.02 -4.88 2.33
CA GLU A 445 -21.01 -5.11 1.30
C GLU A 445 -21.12 -3.88 0.39
N GLY A 446 -21.20 -4.08 -0.92
CA GLY A 446 -21.40 -3.00 -1.88
C GLY A 446 -20.40 -1.83 -1.79
N GLY A 447 -19.14 -2.13 -1.40
CA GLY A 447 -18.12 -1.12 -1.24
C GLY A 447 -18.10 -0.38 0.11
N LYS A 448 -19.03 -0.69 1.04
CA LYS A 448 -19.12 -0.10 2.37
C LYS A 448 -18.75 -1.10 3.46
N THR A 449 -18.16 -0.63 4.53
CA THR A 449 -18.00 -1.41 5.76
C THR A 449 -19.34 -1.49 6.48
N VAL A 450 -19.78 -2.70 6.78
CA VAL A 450 -21.09 -2.94 7.40
C VAL A 450 -21.00 -3.51 8.81
N GLY A 451 -19.82 -3.96 9.21
CA GLY A 451 -19.60 -4.44 10.56
C GLY A 451 -18.16 -4.88 10.79
N THR A 452 -17.87 -5.16 12.04
CA THR A 452 -16.59 -5.72 12.50
C THR A 452 -16.88 -6.92 13.39
N GLY A 453 -15.92 -7.82 13.49
CA GLY A 453 -16.08 -9.00 14.33
C GLY A 453 -14.76 -9.52 14.89
N VAL A 454 -14.92 -10.43 15.86
CA VAL A 454 -13.80 -11.16 16.46
C VAL A 454 -14.13 -12.65 16.42
N VAL A 455 -13.20 -13.48 15.99
CA VAL A 455 -13.33 -14.94 16.01
C VAL A 455 -13.43 -15.39 17.46
N ALA A 456 -14.59 -15.89 17.86
CA ALA A 456 -14.84 -16.34 19.23
C ALA A 456 -14.45 -17.80 19.42
N LYS A 457 -14.77 -18.66 18.44
CA LYS A 457 -14.50 -20.08 18.50
C LYS A 457 -14.42 -20.68 17.09
N ILE A 458 -13.42 -21.49 16.85
CA ILE A 458 -13.29 -22.26 15.61
C ILE A 458 -14.18 -23.49 15.69
N LEU A 459 -14.93 -23.76 14.62
CA LEU A 459 -15.76 -24.95 14.48
C LEU A 459 -15.06 -25.94 13.53
N GLU A 460 -15.10 -27.22 13.88
CA GLU A 460 -14.56 -28.30 13.04
C GLU A 460 -15.43 -28.58 11.80
#